data_9a1f5f02c39e9e4b5c7989f039a6654d
#
_entry.id   9a1f5f02c39e9e4b5c7989f039a6654d
#
_cell.length_a   1.000
_cell.length_b   1.000
_cell.length_c   1.000
_cell.angle_alpha   90.00
_cell.angle_beta   90.00
_cell.angle_gamma   90.00
#
_symmetry.space_group_name_H-M   'P 1'
#
loop_
_entity.id
_entity.type
_entity.pdbx_description
1 polymer ?
#
loop_
_entity_poly.entity_id
_entity_poly.type
_entity_poly.pdbx_seq_one_letter_code
_entity_poly.pdbx_strand_id
1 'polypeptide(L)'
;MNFSVLKKMCGIHAPSGSEYLMTEFLLDYINKESKNWTVKPKIIFGGDFQDAIILVFGKPKTAIFAHIDSVGFTVGYGSKLVKIGGPQFESGYKLFGEDSQGEIECELFVDKDGEISYTYFREIERGTTLTFACDFKEDNGYIESCFLDNRLGVFSALKVAERLEHGIICFSCYEEHGGGSTQFLGKYIYENFNIKNALISD
;
A
#
# COMPACT_ATOMS: atom_id res chain seq x y z
N MET A 1 5.24 21.25 4.53
CA MET A 1 4.79 20.32 3.46
C MET A 1 3.35 19.94 3.78
N ASN A 2 2.47 19.74 2.81
CA ASN A 2 1.09 19.32 3.09
C ASN A 2 1.02 17.78 3.03
N PHE A 3 0.68 17.14 4.14
CA PHE A 3 0.61 15.68 4.28
C PHE A 3 -0.81 15.10 4.14
N SER A 4 -1.78 15.91 3.67
CA SER A 4 -3.17 15.46 3.54
C SER A 4 -3.35 14.20 2.68
N VAL A 5 -2.52 14.06 1.62
CA VAL A 5 -2.52 12.88 0.75
C VAL A 5 -1.94 11.67 1.49
N LEU A 6 -0.82 11.84 2.19
CA LEU A 6 -0.23 10.79 3.00
C LEU A 6 -1.21 10.29 4.07
N LYS A 7 -1.85 11.20 4.80
CA LYS A 7 -2.89 10.87 5.79
C LYS A 7 -4.03 10.03 5.19
N LYS A 8 -4.51 10.41 3.99
CA LYS A 8 -5.54 9.62 3.29
C LYS A 8 -5.04 8.22 2.96
N MET A 9 -3.82 8.10 2.40
CA MET A 9 -3.24 6.80 2.07
C MET A 9 -3.06 5.90 3.31
N CYS A 10 -2.63 6.46 4.44
CA CYS A 10 -2.52 5.69 5.69
C CYS A 10 -3.87 5.16 6.19
N GLY A 11 -4.99 5.79 5.85
CA GLY A 11 -6.33 5.32 6.19
C GLY A 11 -6.95 4.33 5.20
N ILE A 12 -6.28 4.02 4.09
CA ILE A 12 -6.82 3.08 3.08
C ILE A 12 -6.48 1.65 3.46
N HIS A 13 -7.51 0.80 3.53
CA HIS A 13 -7.39 -0.63 3.72
C HIS A 13 -6.82 -1.27 2.45
N ALA A 14 -5.56 -1.66 2.48
CA ALA A 14 -4.86 -2.28 1.36
C ALA A 14 -3.78 -3.25 1.86
N PRO A 15 -4.15 -4.30 2.61
CA PRO A 15 -3.19 -5.32 2.98
C PRO A 15 -2.71 -6.07 1.73
N SER A 16 -1.52 -6.65 1.81
CA SER A 16 -0.92 -7.41 0.70
C SER A 16 -1.88 -8.47 0.17
N GLY A 17 -2.18 -8.43 -1.13
CA GLY A 17 -3.18 -9.24 -1.81
C GLY A 17 -4.59 -8.62 -1.90
N SER A 18 -4.77 -7.39 -1.39
CA SER A 18 -6.04 -6.66 -1.44
C SER A 18 -5.81 -5.17 -1.68
N GLU A 19 -4.95 -4.83 -2.65
CA GLU A 19 -4.45 -3.48 -2.88
C GLU A 19 -5.39 -2.59 -3.70
N TYR A 20 -6.47 -3.13 -4.23
CA TYR A 20 -7.32 -2.46 -5.22
C TYR A 20 -7.81 -1.08 -4.78
N LEU A 21 -8.18 -0.88 -3.50
CA LEU A 21 -8.62 0.43 -3.00
C LEU A 21 -7.51 1.48 -3.06
N MET A 22 -6.27 1.08 -2.82
CA MET A 22 -5.12 1.96 -2.96
C MET A 22 -4.85 2.28 -4.43
N THR A 23 -4.96 1.29 -5.30
CA THR A 23 -4.82 1.47 -6.75
C THR A 23 -5.85 2.44 -7.30
N GLU A 24 -7.13 2.29 -6.95
CA GLU A 24 -8.19 3.23 -7.34
C GLU A 24 -7.88 4.65 -6.84
N PHE A 25 -7.54 4.79 -5.57
CA PHE A 25 -7.17 6.09 -5.01
C PHE A 25 -6.00 6.75 -5.77
N LEU A 26 -4.95 5.98 -6.06
CA LEU A 26 -3.79 6.50 -6.79
C LEU A 26 -4.12 6.88 -8.22
N LEU A 27 -4.90 6.07 -8.93
CA LEU A 27 -5.34 6.37 -10.30
C LEU A 27 -6.18 7.65 -10.34
N ASP A 28 -7.14 7.81 -9.42
CA ASP A 28 -7.95 9.02 -9.31
C ASP A 28 -7.10 10.25 -8.99
N TYR A 29 -6.19 10.14 -8.02
CA TYR A 29 -5.27 11.19 -7.66
C TYR A 29 -4.39 11.61 -8.84
N ILE A 30 -3.75 10.64 -9.50
CA ILE A 30 -2.86 10.90 -10.64
C ILE A 30 -3.64 11.53 -11.80
N ASN A 31 -4.82 11.01 -12.13
CA ASN A 31 -5.66 11.57 -13.21
C ASN A 31 -6.08 13.02 -12.94
N LYS A 32 -6.34 13.36 -11.67
CA LYS A 32 -6.72 14.71 -11.27
C LYS A 32 -5.52 15.66 -11.28
N GLU A 33 -4.43 15.28 -10.62
CA GLU A 33 -3.30 16.16 -10.33
C GLU A 33 -2.30 16.27 -11.49
N SER A 34 -2.16 15.22 -12.33
CA SER A 34 -1.18 15.21 -13.44
C SER A 34 -1.42 16.27 -14.52
N LYS A 35 -2.58 16.91 -14.50
CA LYS A 35 -2.87 18.08 -15.35
C LYS A 35 -1.97 19.27 -15.03
N ASN A 36 -1.47 19.32 -13.78
CA ASN A 36 -0.62 20.40 -13.27
C ASN A 36 0.86 19.98 -13.19
N TRP A 37 1.19 18.74 -13.56
CA TRP A 37 2.56 18.24 -13.52
C TRP A 37 3.36 18.73 -14.73
N THR A 38 4.70 18.79 -14.60
CA THR A 38 5.59 19.20 -15.69
C THR A 38 5.38 18.35 -16.95
N VAL A 39 5.22 17.03 -16.78
CA VAL A 39 4.87 16.10 -17.86
C VAL A 39 3.74 15.19 -17.39
N LYS A 40 2.70 15.06 -18.20
CA LYS A 40 1.64 14.09 -17.95
C LYS A 40 2.16 12.67 -18.27
N PRO A 41 2.12 11.72 -17.33
CA PRO A 41 2.62 10.37 -17.58
C PRO A 41 1.69 9.57 -18.50
N LYS A 42 2.28 8.60 -19.20
CA LYS A 42 1.52 7.45 -19.68
C LYS A 42 1.31 6.50 -18.51
N ILE A 43 0.07 6.14 -18.24
CA ILE A 43 -0.31 5.21 -17.16
C ILE A 43 -0.49 3.82 -17.77
N ILE A 44 0.11 2.80 -17.15
CA ILE A 44 -0.05 1.39 -17.46
C ILE A 44 -0.49 0.69 -16.18
N PHE A 45 -1.62 -0.01 -16.23
CA PHE A 45 -2.20 -0.74 -15.10
C PHE A 45 -3.23 -1.75 -15.58
N GLY A 46 -3.66 -2.64 -14.68
CA GLY A 46 -4.67 -3.67 -14.96
C GLY A 46 -4.15 -4.81 -15.83
N GLY A 47 -5.01 -5.77 -16.16
CA GLY A 47 -4.61 -6.97 -16.89
C GLY A 47 -3.51 -7.75 -16.15
N ASP A 48 -2.41 -8.00 -16.82
CA ASP A 48 -1.26 -8.73 -16.25
C ASP A 48 -0.57 -7.98 -15.10
N PHE A 49 -0.81 -6.66 -14.98
CA PHE A 49 -0.23 -5.83 -13.90
C PHE A 49 -1.06 -5.88 -12.61
N GLN A 50 -2.26 -6.45 -12.66
CA GLN A 50 -3.18 -6.51 -11.51
C GLN A 50 -3.39 -5.10 -10.91
N ASP A 51 -3.09 -4.94 -9.63
CA ASP A 51 -3.23 -3.67 -8.90
C ASP A 51 -1.97 -2.79 -8.99
N ALA A 52 -0.89 -3.25 -9.62
CA ALA A 52 0.31 -2.44 -9.80
C ALA A 52 0.12 -1.35 -10.86
N ILE A 53 0.77 -0.20 -10.67
CA ILE A 53 0.68 0.95 -11.57
C ILE A 53 2.09 1.33 -12.05
N ILE A 54 2.25 1.57 -13.36
CA ILE A 54 3.47 2.12 -13.93
C ILE A 54 3.17 3.48 -14.54
N LEU A 55 3.91 4.50 -14.12
CA LEU A 55 3.87 5.84 -14.71
C LEU A 55 5.12 6.06 -15.55
N VAL A 56 4.95 6.34 -16.84
CA VAL A 56 6.06 6.55 -17.77
C VAL A 56 6.11 8.02 -18.19
N PHE A 57 7.23 8.67 -17.94
CA PHE A 57 7.49 10.07 -18.26
C PHE A 57 8.58 10.17 -19.35
N GLY A 58 8.31 10.89 -20.41
CA GLY A 58 9.26 11.25 -21.47
C GLY A 58 10.11 10.09 -21.98
N LYS A 59 11.45 10.22 -21.92
CA LYS A 59 12.43 9.20 -22.32
C LYS A 59 13.13 8.64 -21.09
N PRO A 60 12.57 7.63 -20.43
CA PRO A 60 13.05 7.16 -19.14
C PRO A 60 14.41 6.47 -19.23
N LYS A 61 15.25 6.65 -18.17
CA LYS A 61 16.50 5.92 -17.95
C LYS A 61 16.60 5.38 -16.53
N THR A 62 15.80 5.93 -15.63
CA THR A 62 15.74 5.56 -14.21
C THR A 62 14.31 5.21 -13.85
N ALA A 63 14.13 4.17 -13.05
CA ALA A 63 12.87 3.79 -12.46
C ALA A 63 12.91 3.95 -10.94
N ILE A 64 11.79 4.34 -10.34
CA ILE A 64 11.56 4.38 -8.89
C ILE A 64 10.49 3.34 -8.58
N PHE A 65 10.70 2.55 -7.54
CA PHE A 65 9.73 1.59 -7.03
C PHE A 65 9.31 1.99 -5.63
N ALA A 66 8.03 1.89 -5.33
CA ALA A 66 7.46 1.97 -4.00
C ALA A 66 6.25 1.04 -3.93
N HIS A 67 6.18 0.18 -2.90
CA HIS A 67 5.04 -0.72 -2.77
C HIS A 67 3.82 -0.01 -2.17
N ILE A 68 2.62 -0.50 -2.55
CA ILE A 68 1.34 0.09 -2.16
C ILE A 68 0.56 -0.78 -1.18
N ASP A 69 1.03 -1.98 -0.91
CA ASP A 69 0.45 -2.86 0.09
C ASP A 69 0.92 -2.53 1.51
N SER A 70 0.32 -3.15 2.46
CA SER A 70 0.66 -3.04 3.88
C SER A 70 0.55 -4.39 4.58
N VAL A 71 1.16 -4.49 5.74
CA VAL A 71 0.93 -5.58 6.69
C VAL A 71 -0.52 -5.63 7.14
N GLY A 72 -0.95 -6.79 7.63
CA GLY A 72 -2.29 -6.99 8.17
C GLY A 72 -2.50 -8.39 8.69
N PHE A 73 -3.74 -8.84 8.68
CA PHE A 73 -4.16 -10.15 9.13
C PHE A 73 -5.29 -10.67 8.26
N THR A 74 -5.35 -12.01 8.12
CA THR A 74 -6.50 -12.70 7.53
C THR A 74 -7.22 -13.47 8.61
N VAL A 75 -8.54 -13.39 8.64
CA VAL A 75 -9.39 -14.17 9.55
C VAL A 75 -9.37 -15.63 9.16
N GLY A 76 -8.92 -16.47 10.09
CA GLY A 76 -8.86 -17.90 9.98
C GLY A 76 -10.04 -18.59 10.65
N TYR A 77 -9.82 -19.83 11.05
CA TYR A 77 -10.81 -20.64 11.74
C TYR A 77 -10.83 -20.35 13.25
N GLY A 78 -12.03 -20.30 13.86
CA GLY A 78 -12.19 -20.15 15.31
C GLY A 78 -11.61 -18.83 15.86
N SER A 79 -11.90 -17.71 15.20
CA SER A 79 -11.42 -16.36 15.54
C SER A 79 -9.90 -16.17 15.45
N LYS A 80 -9.15 -17.16 14.96
CA LYS A 80 -7.71 -17.02 14.76
C LYS A 80 -7.39 -16.02 13.65
N LEU A 81 -6.27 -15.32 13.83
CA LEU A 81 -5.71 -14.43 12.82
C LEU A 81 -4.43 -15.03 12.24
N VAL A 82 -4.28 -14.94 10.92
CA VAL A 82 -3.07 -15.28 10.20
C VAL A 82 -2.42 -13.96 9.74
N LYS A 83 -1.14 -13.80 9.99
CA LYS A 83 -0.40 -12.58 9.60
C LYS A 83 -0.33 -12.46 8.08
N ILE A 84 -0.46 -11.23 7.60
CA ILE A 84 -0.07 -10.79 6.27
C ILE A 84 1.19 -9.97 6.45
N GLY A 85 2.32 -10.40 5.90
CA GLY A 85 3.61 -9.79 6.14
C GLY A 85 4.16 -10.00 7.55
N GLY A 86 4.93 -9.03 8.03
CA GLY A 86 5.59 -9.03 9.33
C GLY A 86 5.05 -8.00 10.34
N PRO A 87 3.73 -7.90 10.61
CA PRO A 87 3.19 -6.89 11.50
C PRO A 87 3.77 -7.00 12.90
N GLN A 88 4.13 -5.83 13.49
CA GLN A 88 4.43 -5.72 14.92
C GLN A 88 3.14 -5.36 15.67
N PHE A 89 2.83 -6.06 16.74
CA PHE A 89 1.54 -5.90 17.44
C PHE A 89 1.61 -6.31 18.91
N GLU A 90 0.63 -5.81 19.64
CA GLU A 90 0.34 -6.16 21.02
C GLU A 90 -1.17 -6.37 21.20
N SER A 91 -1.58 -7.09 22.26
CA SER A 91 -3.00 -7.18 22.63
C SER A 91 -3.60 -5.80 22.87
N GLY A 92 -4.84 -5.61 22.41
CA GLY A 92 -5.54 -4.34 22.55
C GLY A 92 -5.42 -3.42 21.33
N TYR A 93 -4.59 -3.75 20.34
CA TYR A 93 -4.57 -2.99 19.10
C TYR A 93 -5.89 -3.14 18.35
N LYS A 94 -6.41 -2.02 17.87
CA LYS A 94 -7.64 -1.99 17.07
C LYS A 94 -7.34 -2.39 15.64
N LEU A 95 -8.19 -3.27 15.12
CA LEU A 95 -8.16 -3.71 13.73
C LEU A 95 -9.44 -3.26 13.02
N PHE A 96 -9.29 -2.94 11.75
CA PHE A 96 -10.35 -2.51 10.86
C PHE A 96 -10.41 -3.40 9.62
N GLY A 97 -11.60 -3.65 9.11
CA GLY A 97 -11.87 -4.39 7.87
C GLY A 97 -13.34 -4.35 7.51
N GLU A 98 -13.74 -5.19 6.58
CA GLU A 98 -15.13 -5.32 6.12
C GLU A 98 -15.39 -6.77 5.67
N ASP A 99 -16.55 -7.30 6.04
CA ASP A 99 -17.08 -8.55 5.50
C ASP A 99 -18.46 -8.34 4.89
N SER A 100 -19.15 -9.39 4.47
CA SER A 100 -20.46 -9.27 3.84
C SER A 100 -21.54 -8.65 4.75
N GLN A 101 -21.31 -8.59 6.05
CA GLN A 101 -22.21 -8.02 7.05
C GLN A 101 -21.86 -6.55 7.38
N GLY A 102 -20.80 -5.99 6.78
CA GLY A 102 -20.41 -4.59 6.88
C GLY A 102 -19.06 -4.36 7.57
N GLU A 103 -18.82 -3.10 7.92
CA GLU A 103 -17.57 -2.65 8.55
C GLU A 103 -17.32 -3.33 9.91
N ILE A 104 -16.05 -3.60 10.15
CA ILE A 104 -15.55 -4.26 11.34
C ILE A 104 -14.54 -3.34 12.02
N GLU A 105 -14.75 -3.06 13.30
CA GLU A 105 -13.74 -2.55 14.23
C GLU A 105 -13.66 -3.55 15.37
N CYS A 106 -12.55 -4.28 15.46
CA CYS A 106 -12.34 -5.31 16.47
C CYS A 106 -11.01 -5.09 17.20
N GLU A 107 -10.76 -5.87 18.22
CA GLU A 107 -9.55 -5.78 19.04
C GLU A 107 -8.70 -7.02 18.88
N LEU A 108 -7.39 -6.85 18.62
CA LEU A 108 -6.41 -7.92 18.54
C LEU A 108 -6.12 -8.48 19.94
N PHE A 109 -6.11 -9.78 20.05
CA PHE A 109 -5.76 -10.51 21.27
C PHE A 109 -4.61 -11.47 21.00
N VAL A 110 -3.62 -11.46 21.89
CA VAL A 110 -2.48 -12.39 21.88
C VAL A 110 -2.55 -13.20 23.17
N ASP A 111 -2.59 -14.52 23.04
CA ASP A 111 -2.59 -15.40 24.21
C ASP A 111 -1.17 -15.63 24.75
N LYS A 112 -1.08 -16.39 25.87
CA LYS A 112 0.20 -16.72 26.52
C LYS A 112 1.15 -17.58 25.68
N ASP A 113 0.63 -18.28 24.66
CA ASP A 113 1.39 -19.16 23.76
C ASP A 113 1.78 -18.41 22.47
N GLY A 114 1.39 -17.12 22.34
CA GLY A 114 1.68 -16.26 21.19
C GLY A 114 0.71 -16.43 20.03
N GLU A 115 -0.39 -17.18 20.22
CA GLU A 115 -1.44 -17.30 19.21
C GLU A 115 -2.24 -16.00 19.12
N ILE A 116 -2.54 -15.58 17.91
CA ILE A 116 -3.26 -14.35 17.64
C ILE A 116 -4.70 -14.60 17.23
N SER A 117 -5.60 -13.81 17.80
CA SER A 117 -7.03 -13.85 17.52
C SER A 117 -7.62 -12.45 17.62
N TYR A 118 -8.92 -12.33 17.40
CA TYR A 118 -9.66 -11.08 17.58
C TYR A 118 -10.76 -11.22 18.61
N THR A 119 -11.11 -10.10 19.24
CA THR A 119 -12.29 -9.96 20.11
C THR A 119 -13.30 -9.09 19.37
N TYR A 120 -14.49 -9.65 19.10
CA TYR A 120 -15.60 -8.97 18.44
C TYR A 120 -16.93 -9.57 18.88
N PHE A 121 -18.04 -8.87 18.73
CA PHE A 121 -19.35 -9.30 19.21
C PHE A 121 -19.99 -10.43 18.36
N ARG A 122 -19.46 -10.71 17.18
CA ARG A 122 -19.85 -11.80 16.28
C ARG A 122 -18.64 -12.48 15.67
N GLU A 123 -18.85 -13.63 15.05
CA GLU A 123 -17.84 -14.25 14.19
C GLU A 123 -17.65 -13.40 12.92
N ILE A 124 -16.40 -13.12 12.57
CA ILE A 124 -16.02 -12.47 11.31
C ILE A 124 -15.82 -13.56 10.26
N GLU A 125 -16.26 -13.28 9.03
CA GLU A 125 -16.15 -14.24 7.94
C GLU A 125 -14.69 -14.61 7.66
N ARG A 126 -14.44 -15.90 7.46
CA ARG A 126 -13.10 -16.39 7.12
C ARG A 126 -12.63 -15.85 5.79
N GLY A 127 -11.34 -15.49 5.72
CA GLY A 127 -10.75 -14.84 4.56
C GLY A 127 -10.88 -13.32 4.58
N THR A 128 -11.67 -12.75 5.49
CA THR A 128 -11.70 -11.29 5.69
C THR A 128 -10.33 -10.80 6.07
N THR A 129 -9.86 -9.75 5.41
CA THR A 129 -8.62 -9.08 5.77
C THR A 129 -8.86 -7.98 6.78
N LEU A 130 -8.00 -7.88 7.77
CA LEU A 130 -8.01 -6.85 8.81
C LEU A 130 -6.66 -6.12 8.83
N THR A 131 -6.71 -4.81 8.98
CA THR A 131 -5.51 -3.98 9.12
C THR A 131 -5.59 -3.15 10.40
N PHE A 132 -4.48 -2.55 10.84
CA PHE A 132 -4.51 -1.66 11.99
C PHE A 132 -5.42 -0.46 11.74
N ALA A 133 -6.23 -0.08 12.72
CA ALA A 133 -6.96 1.19 12.72
C ALA A 133 -5.95 2.33 12.82
N CYS A 134 -5.83 3.12 11.74
CA CYS A 134 -4.80 4.13 11.63
C CYS A 134 -5.17 5.41 12.37
N ASP A 135 -4.31 5.83 13.30
CA ASP A 135 -4.36 7.15 13.97
C ASP A 135 -3.18 8.00 13.49
N PHE A 136 -3.43 8.79 12.44
CA PHE A 136 -2.41 9.67 11.86
C PHE A 136 -2.23 10.94 12.71
N LYS A 137 -1.06 11.09 13.30
CA LYS A 137 -0.68 12.26 14.10
C LYS A 137 0.42 13.07 13.43
N GLU A 138 0.27 14.38 13.45
CA GLU A 138 1.29 15.34 13.03
C GLU A 138 1.50 16.33 14.18
N ASP A 139 2.68 16.27 14.80
CA ASP A 139 3.06 17.13 15.89
C ASP A 139 4.53 17.52 15.82
N ASN A 140 4.83 18.81 16.04
CA ASN A 140 6.19 19.37 16.12
C ASN A 140 7.13 18.93 14.99
N GLY A 141 6.61 18.74 13.75
CA GLY A 141 7.39 18.34 12.58
C GLY A 141 7.64 16.83 12.47
N TYR A 142 7.04 16.04 13.33
CA TYR A 142 7.04 14.57 13.27
C TYR A 142 5.68 14.04 12.82
N ILE A 143 5.72 12.89 12.15
CA ILE A 143 4.53 12.12 11.76
C ILE A 143 4.61 10.78 12.46
N GLU A 144 3.52 10.40 13.10
CA GLU A 144 3.29 9.07 13.65
C GLU A 144 2.05 8.47 13.00
N SER A 145 2.18 7.29 12.42
CA SER A 145 1.07 6.60 11.76
C SER A 145 1.39 5.14 11.54
N CYS A 146 0.36 4.31 11.38
CA CYS A 146 0.50 3.00 10.75
C CYS A 146 0.90 3.18 9.28
N PHE A 147 1.52 2.16 8.71
CA PHE A 147 1.76 2.01 7.26
C PHE A 147 2.62 3.13 6.64
N LEU A 148 3.47 3.80 7.42
CA LEU A 148 4.49 4.69 6.83
C LEU A 148 5.41 3.91 5.89
N ASP A 149 5.68 2.67 6.24
CA ASP A 149 6.11 1.62 5.34
C ASP A 149 4.88 1.06 4.59
N ASN A 150 4.72 1.32 3.28
CA ASN A 150 5.56 2.24 2.49
C ASN A 150 4.73 3.40 1.90
N ARG A 151 3.69 3.86 2.63
CA ARG A 151 2.86 5.02 2.23
C ARG A 151 3.72 6.29 2.08
N LEU A 152 4.81 6.39 2.86
CA LEU A 152 5.74 7.51 2.77
C LEU A 152 6.55 7.47 1.47
N GLY A 153 6.98 6.27 1.05
CA GLY A 153 7.65 6.07 -0.22
C GLY A 153 6.74 6.40 -1.41
N VAL A 154 5.49 5.93 -1.36
CA VAL A 154 4.47 6.28 -2.37
C VAL A 154 4.24 7.79 -2.43
N PHE A 155 4.09 8.44 -1.28
CA PHE A 155 3.95 9.90 -1.20
C PHE A 155 5.15 10.63 -1.79
N SER A 156 6.36 10.17 -1.47
CA SER A 156 7.61 10.75 -1.99
C SER A 156 7.71 10.59 -3.51
N ALA A 157 7.35 9.42 -4.04
CA ALA A 157 7.30 9.15 -5.48
C ALA A 157 6.28 10.05 -6.20
N LEU A 158 5.09 10.29 -5.60
CA LEU A 158 4.11 11.23 -6.13
C LEU A 158 4.66 12.68 -6.13
N LYS A 159 5.44 13.08 -5.11
CA LYS A 159 6.09 14.40 -5.09
C LYS A 159 7.17 14.54 -6.15
N VAL A 160 7.90 13.47 -6.44
CA VAL A 160 8.84 13.44 -7.57
C VAL A 160 8.09 13.55 -8.90
N ALA A 161 6.96 12.85 -9.05
CA ALA A 161 6.14 12.86 -10.26
C ALA A 161 5.70 14.28 -10.67
N GLU A 162 5.45 15.18 -9.73
CA GLU A 162 5.03 16.55 -9.98
C GLU A 162 6.00 17.32 -10.92
N ARG A 163 7.30 16.96 -10.88
CA ARG A 163 8.37 17.66 -11.63
C ARG A 163 9.19 16.74 -12.52
N LEU A 164 8.83 15.46 -12.60
CA LEU A 164 9.58 14.48 -13.36
C LEU A 164 9.34 14.67 -14.87
N GLU A 165 10.41 14.92 -15.62
CA GLU A 165 10.35 15.02 -17.08
C GLU A 165 10.64 13.68 -17.77
N HIS A 166 11.57 12.90 -17.22
CA HIS A 166 12.02 11.64 -17.79
C HIS A 166 12.26 10.60 -16.70
N GLY A 167 11.48 9.54 -16.66
CA GLY A 167 11.62 8.47 -15.69
C GLY A 167 10.43 7.52 -15.69
N ILE A 168 10.52 6.50 -14.85
CA ILE A 168 9.40 5.60 -14.55
C ILE A 168 9.17 5.61 -13.05
N ILE A 169 7.90 5.58 -12.63
CA ILE A 169 7.51 5.28 -11.27
C ILE A 169 6.65 4.02 -11.31
N CYS A 170 7.03 3.02 -10.53
CA CYS A 170 6.31 1.78 -10.34
C CYS A 170 5.74 1.73 -8.93
N PHE A 171 4.43 1.66 -8.81
CA PHE A 171 3.74 1.30 -7.59
C PHE A 171 3.50 -0.20 -7.61
N SER A 172 4.25 -0.94 -6.79
CA SER A 172 4.24 -2.40 -6.76
C SER A 172 3.31 -2.95 -5.69
N CYS A 173 2.89 -4.21 -5.86
CA CYS A 173 1.99 -4.95 -4.97
C CYS A 173 2.71 -6.15 -4.39
N TYR A 174 2.16 -6.71 -3.29
CA TYR A 174 2.61 -7.95 -2.64
C TYR A 174 4.04 -7.90 -2.09
N GLU A 175 4.54 -6.72 -1.74
CA GLU A 175 5.89 -6.59 -1.19
C GLU A 175 6.01 -7.35 0.14
N GLU A 176 5.03 -7.19 1.02
CA GLU A 176 4.96 -7.79 2.36
C GLU A 176 4.91 -9.33 2.35
N HIS A 177 4.71 -9.93 1.19
CA HIS A 177 4.83 -11.37 0.94
C HIS A 177 6.19 -11.79 0.34
N GLY A 178 7.20 -10.89 0.35
CA GLY A 178 8.56 -11.20 -0.09
C GLY A 178 8.88 -10.74 -1.51
N GLY A 179 8.72 -9.46 -1.80
CA GLY A 179 9.16 -8.80 -3.04
C GLY A 179 8.11 -8.75 -4.16
N GLY A 180 7.06 -9.53 -4.09
CA GLY A 180 5.84 -9.44 -4.87
C GLY A 180 5.99 -9.19 -6.37
N SER A 181 5.29 -8.18 -6.87
CA SER A 181 5.24 -7.85 -8.30
C SER A 181 6.51 -7.20 -8.85
N THR A 182 7.48 -6.84 -8.00
CA THR A 182 8.67 -6.06 -8.38
C THR A 182 9.50 -6.74 -9.48
N GLN A 183 9.68 -8.06 -9.41
CA GLN A 183 10.39 -8.80 -10.46
C GLN A 183 9.70 -8.72 -11.82
N PHE A 184 8.37 -8.88 -11.84
CA PHE A 184 7.57 -8.79 -13.06
C PHE A 184 7.62 -7.38 -13.65
N LEU A 185 7.43 -6.36 -12.82
CA LEU A 185 7.51 -4.96 -13.24
C LEU A 185 8.91 -4.62 -13.75
N GLY A 186 9.95 -5.05 -13.03
CA GLY A 186 11.36 -4.85 -13.42
C GLY A 186 11.67 -5.45 -14.78
N LYS A 187 11.23 -6.70 -15.04
CA LYS A 187 11.38 -7.34 -16.34
C LYS A 187 10.66 -6.55 -17.42
N TYR A 188 9.40 -6.19 -17.20
CA TYR A 188 8.61 -5.44 -18.18
C TYR A 188 9.26 -4.11 -18.55
N ILE A 189 9.69 -3.30 -17.56
CA ILE A 189 10.30 -2.00 -17.86
C ILE A 189 11.69 -2.15 -18.52
N TYR A 190 12.43 -3.20 -18.19
CA TYR A 190 13.71 -3.49 -18.83
C TYR A 190 13.53 -3.84 -20.32
N GLU A 191 12.55 -4.68 -20.64
CA GLU A 191 12.28 -5.13 -22.02
C GLU A 191 11.67 -4.02 -22.90
N ASN A 192 10.87 -3.11 -22.33
CA ASN A 192 10.12 -2.11 -23.08
C ASN A 192 10.72 -0.71 -23.06
N PHE A 193 11.63 -0.43 -22.12
CA PHE A 193 12.25 0.88 -21.94
C PHE A 193 13.75 0.75 -21.70
N ASN A 194 14.52 1.77 -22.09
CA ASN A 194 15.99 1.75 -21.92
C ASN A 194 16.39 2.15 -20.49
N ILE A 195 15.91 1.41 -19.48
CA ILE A 195 16.20 1.67 -18.07
C ILE A 195 17.62 1.23 -17.74
N LYS A 196 18.37 2.10 -17.03
CA LYS A 196 19.76 1.89 -16.60
C LYS A 196 19.89 1.75 -15.09
N ASN A 197 18.99 2.42 -14.35
CA ASN A 197 19.06 2.50 -12.89
C ASN A 197 17.69 2.27 -12.29
N ALA A 198 17.64 1.67 -11.11
CA ALA A 198 16.45 1.57 -10.28
C ALA A 198 16.74 2.11 -8.88
N LEU A 199 15.80 2.86 -8.34
CA LEU A 199 15.74 3.28 -6.95
C LEU A 199 14.56 2.56 -6.30
N ILE A 200 14.80 1.93 -5.16
CA ILE A 200 13.75 1.29 -4.37
C ILE A 200 13.56 2.16 -3.14
N SER A 201 12.33 2.60 -2.92
CA SER A 201 11.91 3.24 -1.70
C SER A 201 11.19 2.20 -0.87
N ASP A 202 11.74 1.96 0.31
CA ASP A 202 11.26 1.00 1.29
C ASP A 202 11.47 1.58 2.69
#